data_0ae8fe84257da18983d65e603785608a
#
_entry.id   0ae8fe84257da18983d65e603785608a
#
_cell.length_a   1.000
_cell.length_b   1.000
_cell.length_c   1.000
_cell.angle_alpha   90.00
_cell.angle_beta   90.00
_cell.angle_gamma   90.00
#
_symmetry.space_group_name_H-M   'P 1'
#
loop_
_entity.id
_entity.type
_entity.pdbx_description
1 polymer ?
#
loop_
_entity_poly.entity_id
_entity_poly.type
_entity_poly.pdbx_seq_one_letter_code
_entity_poly.pdbx_strand_id
1 'polypeptide(L)'
;MQASQFLVTSTKPPAACSPLVPNPAHHRLTAASSTVRFRQISAVAAPPKPKTHSMPPEKVEVFKSLETWATQNVLPLLKPVEKCWQPQDFLPDPTLPFSDFTDQVRALRERTAGLPDDYFVVLVGDMITEDAIPTYQTMINTLDGVRDETGASSSPWAIWNRSWTAEENRHGDLLRSFLYLSGRVDMLMIEKTVQYLISAGMDPGTENNPYLGFVYTSFQERATFISHGNTARLSKEGGDPVLARICGTIASDEKRHENAYARIVEKLLEVDPTGAMIAIADLMNKKITMPAHLMYDGHDPRLFAHFAAVAQRLGVYTAHDYADILEFLIGRWGLEKLEGLTGEGRRAQEFVCGLAPRIRRLQELADQRAKKLKPPLVKFSWIFNRELSL
;
A
#
# COMPACT_ATOMS: atom_id res chain seq x y z
N MET A 1 3.26 21.02 -10.10
CA MET A 1 4.49 20.20 -10.26
C MET A 1 5.35 20.07 -9.00
N GLN A 2 5.28 20.92 -8.01
CA GLN A 2 6.08 20.81 -6.76
C GLN A 2 5.28 20.24 -5.56
N ALA A 3 3.98 20.09 -5.64
CA ALA A 3 3.18 19.48 -4.57
C ALA A 3 3.48 17.98 -4.37
N SER A 4 3.79 17.26 -5.46
CA SER A 4 4.18 15.84 -5.41
C SER A 4 5.54 15.59 -4.73
N GLN A 5 6.37 16.60 -4.58
CA GLN A 5 7.70 16.44 -3.97
C GLN A 5 7.67 16.24 -2.46
N PHE A 6 6.51 16.45 -1.82
CA PHE A 6 6.38 16.21 -0.38
C PHE A 6 6.29 14.71 -0.01
N LEU A 7 5.97 13.86 -0.99
CA LEU A 7 5.81 12.42 -0.78
C LEU A 7 6.94 11.58 -1.42
N VAL A 8 7.80 12.18 -2.23
CA VAL A 8 8.85 11.45 -2.95
C VAL A 8 10.22 11.95 -2.52
N THR A 9 10.89 11.21 -1.68
CA THR A 9 12.34 11.32 -1.51
C THR A 9 13.01 10.64 -2.70
N SER A 10 13.73 11.41 -3.53
CA SER A 10 14.55 10.90 -4.61
C SER A 10 15.65 9.99 -4.06
N THR A 11 15.44 8.69 -4.11
CA THR A 11 16.54 7.73 -4.14
C THR A 11 16.84 7.44 -5.61
N LYS A 12 18.11 7.56 -6.03
CA LYS A 12 18.55 7.21 -7.38
C LYS A 12 18.13 5.77 -7.67
N PRO A 13 17.54 5.47 -8.84
CA PRO A 13 17.25 4.11 -9.22
C PRO A 13 18.56 3.29 -9.38
N PRO A 14 18.54 2.00 -9.05
CA PRO A 14 19.66 1.13 -9.38
C PRO A 14 19.83 1.10 -10.92
N ALA A 15 21.09 1.06 -11.34
CA ALA A 15 21.47 1.07 -12.75
C ALA A 15 20.74 -0.04 -13.53
N ALA A 16 20.03 0.34 -14.58
CA ALA A 16 19.30 -0.54 -15.44
C ALA A 16 20.26 -1.47 -16.20
N CYS A 17 20.06 -2.78 -16.09
CA CYS A 17 20.61 -3.75 -17.04
C CYS A 17 19.86 -3.60 -18.36
N SER A 18 20.56 -3.15 -19.39
CA SER A 18 20.03 -3.07 -20.74
C SER A 18 19.83 -4.47 -21.34
N PRO A 19 18.68 -4.77 -21.96
CA PRO A 19 18.52 -5.99 -22.74
C PRO A 19 19.13 -5.81 -24.13
N LEU A 20 19.98 -6.76 -24.53
CA LEU A 20 20.49 -6.91 -25.89
C LEU A 20 19.36 -7.33 -26.83
N VAL A 21 19.12 -6.54 -27.87
CA VAL A 21 18.22 -6.83 -28.98
C VAL A 21 18.94 -7.76 -29.95
N PRO A 22 18.38 -8.91 -30.38
CA PRO A 22 18.95 -9.71 -31.47
C PRO A 22 18.41 -9.26 -32.82
N ASN A 23 19.34 -9.05 -33.75
CA ASN A 23 19.09 -8.80 -35.15
C ASN A 23 18.80 -10.14 -35.88
N PRO A 24 17.84 -10.25 -36.80
CA PRO A 24 17.60 -11.51 -37.54
C PRO A 24 18.49 -11.65 -38.77
N ALA A 25 19.39 -12.62 -38.75
CA ALA A 25 20.03 -13.12 -39.98
C ALA A 25 19.87 -14.64 -40.07
N HIS A 26 19.25 -15.07 -41.15
CA HIS A 26 19.13 -16.48 -41.55
C HIS A 26 20.49 -17.15 -41.66
N HIS A 27 20.70 -18.30 -41.02
CA HIS A 27 21.54 -19.38 -41.57
C HIS A 27 21.20 -20.76 -40.99
N ARG A 28 21.44 -21.74 -41.87
CA ARG A 28 21.12 -23.16 -41.86
C ARG A 28 21.55 -23.93 -40.61
N LEU A 29 20.71 -24.90 -40.27
CA LEU A 29 20.94 -25.98 -39.31
C LEU A 29 22.15 -26.85 -39.72
N THR A 30 23.15 -26.92 -38.83
CA THR A 30 24.03 -28.07 -38.71
C THR A 30 24.09 -28.44 -37.24
N ALA A 31 23.71 -29.68 -36.93
CA ALA A 31 23.75 -30.22 -35.59
C ALA A 31 25.21 -30.36 -35.12
N ALA A 32 25.60 -29.59 -34.15
CA ALA A 32 26.79 -29.81 -33.35
C ALA A 32 26.38 -29.76 -31.85
N SER A 33 26.49 -30.93 -31.22
CA SER A 33 26.40 -31.10 -29.79
C SER A 33 27.45 -30.23 -29.09
N SER A 34 27.02 -29.09 -28.53
CA SER A 34 27.86 -28.29 -27.65
C SER A 34 27.28 -28.35 -26.24
N THR A 35 27.96 -29.10 -25.37
CA THR A 35 27.80 -29.04 -23.92
C THR A 35 28.01 -27.59 -23.46
N VAL A 36 26.92 -26.93 -23.15
CA VAL A 36 26.94 -25.60 -22.50
C VAL A 36 27.51 -25.80 -21.10
N ARG A 37 28.79 -25.49 -20.91
CA ARG A 37 29.38 -25.31 -19.59
C ARG A 37 28.79 -24.02 -19.01
N PHE A 38 27.84 -24.14 -18.08
CA PHE A 38 27.51 -23.05 -17.20
C PHE A 38 28.76 -22.65 -16.40
N ARG A 39 29.37 -21.52 -16.76
CA ARG A 39 30.32 -20.87 -15.86
C ARG A 39 29.51 -20.47 -14.60
N GLN A 40 29.69 -21.21 -13.52
CA GLN A 40 29.36 -20.69 -12.21
C GLN A 40 30.11 -19.37 -12.02
N ILE A 41 29.39 -18.28 -12.09
CA ILE A 41 29.88 -17.00 -11.57
C ILE A 41 29.81 -17.17 -10.06
N SER A 42 30.93 -17.58 -9.47
CA SER A 42 31.13 -17.48 -8.02
C SER A 42 31.20 -16.00 -7.70
N ALA A 43 30.05 -15.37 -7.52
CA ALA A 43 30.01 -14.12 -6.77
C ALA A 43 30.56 -14.50 -5.38
N VAL A 44 31.74 -13.99 -5.05
CA VAL A 44 32.22 -13.99 -3.66
C VAL A 44 31.15 -13.21 -2.90
N ALA A 45 30.28 -13.94 -2.19
CA ALA A 45 29.28 -13.31 -1.36
C ALA A 45 30.03 -12.41 -0.37
N ALA A 46 29.73 -11.13 -0.36
CA ALA A 46 30.18 -10.26 0.69
C ALA A 46 29.83 -10.93 2.04
N PRO A 47 30.71 -10.88 3.03
CA PRO A 47 30.40 -11.45 4.32
C PRO A 47 29.04 -10.91 4.78
N PRO A 48 28.17 -11.77 5.32
CA PRO A 48 26.85 -11.32 5.77
C PRO A 48 27.06 -10.18 6.77
N LYS A 49 26.46 -9.02 6.47
CA LYS A 49 26.45 -7.91 7.43
C LYS A 49 25.85 -8.48 8.74
N PRO A 50 26.47 -8.21 9.90
CA PRO A 50 25.90 -8.64 11.15
C PRO A 50 24.47 -8.14 11.22
N LYS A 51 23.53 -9.02 11.61
CA LYS A 51 22.13 -8.63 11.85
C LYS A 51 22.14 -7.56 12.94
N THR A 52 21.99 -6.33 12.56
CA THR A 52 21.74 -5.26 13.51
C THR A 52 20.24 -5.28 13.80
N HIS A 53 19.87 -5.82 14.96
CA HIS A 53 18.53 -5.64 15.48
C HIS A 53 18.36 -4.16 15.80
N SER A 54 17.30 -3.55 15.29
CA SER A 54 16.97 -2.14 15.57
C SER A 54 16.44 -1.91 16.98
N MET A 55 16.17 -2.99 17.72
CA MET A 55 15.62 -2.97 19.08
C MET A 55 16.50 -3.66 20.10
N PRO A 56 16.67 -3.07 21.31
CA PRO A 56 17.23 -3.75 22.44
C PRO A 56 16.36 -4.93 22.89
N PRO A 57 16.96 -6.01 23.42
CA PRO A 57 16.22 -7.22 23.82
C PRO A 57 15.04 -6.96 24.77
N GLU A 58 15.17 -6.02 25.69
CA GLU A 58 14.11 -5.64 26.63
C GLU A 58 12.87 -5.05 25.93
N LYS A 59 13.05 -4.42 24.77
CA LYS A 59 11.92 -3.93 23.96
C LYS A 59 11.23 -5.05 23.19
N VAL A 60 11.98 -6.07 22.78
CA VAL A 60 11.41 -7.29 22.19
C VAL A 60 10.52 -8.03 23.20
N GLU A 61 10.94 -8.10 24.47
CA GLU A 61 10.15 -8.73 25.54
C GLU A 61 8.80 -8.00 25.79
N VAL A 62 8.67 -6.71 25.46
CA VAL A 62 7.37 -6.00 25.54
C VAL A 62 6.34 -6.74 24.68
N PHE A 63 6.66 -7.08 23.43
CA PHE A 63 5.70 -7.75 22.53
C PHE A 63 5.34 -9.15 23.00
N LYS A 64 6.29 -9.86 23.55
CA LYS A 64 6.06 -11.18 24.14
C LYS A 64 5.12 -11.10 25.36
N SER A 65 5.32 -10.10 26.22
CA SER A 65 4.44 -9.84 27.36
C SER A 65 3.01 -9.45 26.93
N LEU A 66 2.84 -8.91 25.75
CA LEU A 66 1.55 -8.49 25.20
C LEU A 66 0.80 -9.59 24.42
N GLU A 67 1.33 -10.81 24.30
CA GLU A 67 0.67 -11.87 23.52
C GLU A 67 -0.74 -12.22 24.04
N THR A 68 -0.92 -12.32 25.34
CA THR A 68 -2.26 -12.55 25.94
C THR A 68 -3.22 -11.38 25.64
N TRP A 69 -2.73 -10.16 25.76
CA TRP A 69 -3.52 -8.98 25.42
C TRP A 69 -3.88 -8.94 23.93
N ALA A 70 -2.93 -9.25 23.04
CA ALA A 70 -3.16 -9.31 21.60
C ALA A 70 -4.20 -10.36 21.22
N THR A 71 -4.15 -11.55 21.87
CA THR A 71 -5.17 -12.60 21.71
C THR A 71 -6.57 -12.09 22.06
N GLN A 72 -6.70 -11.29 23.11
CA GLN A 72 -7.99 -10.81 23.60
C GLN A 72 -8.49 -9.54 22.91
N ASN A 73 -7.60 -8.72 22.37
CA ASN A 73 -7.95 -7.37 21.89
C ASN A 73 -7.68 -7.14 20.39
N VAL A 74 -6.80 -7.92 19.78
CA VAL A 74 -6.44 -7.78 18.36
C VAL A 74 -7.08 -8.90 17.53
N LEU A 75 -6.88 -10.17 17.89
CA LEU A 75 -7.43 -11.29 17.12
C LEU A 75 -8.96 -11.26 16.96
N PRO A 76 -9.77 -10.77 17.93
CA PRO A 76 -11.22 -10.66 17.74
C PRO A 76 -11.65 -9.65 16.66
N LEU A 77 -10.72 -8.85 16.15
CA LEU A 77 -10.97 -7.93 15.03
C LEU A 77 -10.87 -8.61 13.66
N LEU A 78 -10.33 -9.82 13.59
CA LEU A 78 -10.44 -10.66 12.40
C LEU A 78 -11.87 -11.17 12.22
N LYS A 79 -12.32 -11.31 10.98
CA LYS A 79 -13.60 -11.95 10.68
C LYS A 79 -13.41 -13.45 10.52
N PRO A 80 -14.28 -14.29 11.08
CA PRO A 80 -14.36 -15.69 10.69
C PRO A 80 -14.55 -15.82 9.16
N VAL A 81 -13.84 -16.74 8.52
CA VAL A 81 -13.84 -16.91 7.06
C VAL A 81 -15.28 -17.08 6.52
N GLU A 82 -16.14 -17.77 7.27
CA GLU A 82 -17.55 -18.01 6.91
C GLU A 82 -18.42 -16.75 6.94
N LYS A 83 -17.92 -15.68 7.53
CA LYS A 83 -18.59 -14.37 7.60
C LYS A 83 -17.91 -13.32 6.70
N CYS A 84 -16.82 -13.68 6.05
CA CYS A 84 -16.16 -12.82 5.09
C CYS A 84 -16.97 -12.78 3.79
N TRP A 85 -17.10 -11.59 3.22
CA TRP A 85 -17.54 -11.46 1.84
C TRP A 85 -16.50 -12.08 0.91
N GLN A 86 -16.92 -12.52 -0.26
CA GLN A 86 -16.05 -13.08 -1.29
C GLN A 86 -16.18 -12.24 -2.57
N PRO A 87 -15.14 -12.19 -3.43
CA PRO A 87 -15.20 -11.48 -4.71
C PRO A 87 -16.44 -11.84 -5.54
N GLN A 88 -16.88 -13.11 -5.49
CA GLN A 88 -18.04 -13.60 -6.21
C GLN A 88 -19.38 -12.98 -5.78
N ASP A 89 -19.44 -12.36 -4.59
CA ASP A 89 -20.64 -11.64 -4.13
C ASP A 89 -20.93 -10.35 -4.92
N PHE A 90 -19.94 -9.90 -5.73
CA PHE A 90 -19.98 -8.64 -6.47
C PHE A 90 -19.82 -8.81 -7.98
N LEU A 91 -19.28 -9.95 -8.41
CA LEU A 91 -18.95 -10.25 -9.80
C LEU A 91 -20.07 -11.02 -10.50
N PRO A 92 -20.07 -11.06 -11.85
CA PRO A 92 -20.97 -11.95 -12.60
C PRO A 92 -20.88 -13.39 -12.11
N ASP A 93 -22.04 -14.03 -11.91
CA ASP A 93 -22.12 -15.37 -11.34
C ASP A 93 -21.82 -16.44 -12.41
N PRO A 94 -20.68 -17.16 -12.32
CA PRO A 94 -20.29 -18.17 -13.31
C PRO A 94 -21.11 -19.46 -13.24
N THR A 95 -21.98 -19.62 -12.23
CA THR A 95 -22.83 -20.80 -12.10
C THR A 95 -24.11 -20.72 -12.93
N LEU A 96 -24.45 -19.54 -13.42
CA LEU A 96 -25.61 -19.29 -14.26
C LEU A 96 -25.43 -19.87 -15.68
N PRO A 97 -26.54 -20.08 -16.42
CA PRO A 97 -26.48 -20.36 -17.84
C PRO A 97 -25.59 -19.31 -18.58
N PHE A 98 -24.92 -19.77 -19.62
CA PHE A 98 -23.95 -18.91 -20.36
C PHE A 98 -24.55 -17.57 -20.84
N SER A 99 -25.81 -17.59 -21.28
CA SER A 99 -26.53 -16.37 -21.69
C SER A 99 -26.62 -15.36 -20.53
N ASP A 100 -27.02 -15.82 -19.35
CA ASP A 100 -27.29 -14.98 -18.19
C ASP A 100 -25.96 -14.43 -17.61
N PHE A 101 -24.92 -15.26 -17.55
CA PHE A 101 -23.57 -14.82 -17.23
C PHE A 101 -23.08 -13.74 -18.20
N THR A 102 -23.26 -13.97 -19.50
CA THR A 102 -22.83 -13.01 -20.54
C THR A 102 -23.59 -11.69 -20.41
N ASP A 103 -24.90 -11.74 -20.07
CA ASP A 103 -25.72 -10.55 -19.86
C ASP A 103 -25.25 -9.75 -18.63
N GLN A 104 -24.85 -10.43 -17.54
CA GLN A 104 -24.24 -9.76 -16.38
C GLN A 104 -22.91 -9.08 -16.73
N VAL A 105 -22.04 -9.73 -17.53
CA VAL A 105 -20.78 -9.12 -18.02
C VAL A 105 -21.09 -7.92 -18.89
N ARG A 106 -22.09 -8.00 -19.77
CA ARG A 106 -22.52 -6.88 -20.62
C ARG A 106 -23.01 -5.71 -19.77
N ALA A 107 -23.86 -5.98 -18.79
CA ALA A 107 -24.36 -4.96 -17.88
C ALA A 107 -23.25 -4.27 -17.09
N LEU A 108 -22.20 -5.03 -16.65
CA LEU A 108 -21.00 -4.45 -16.02
C LEU A 108 -20.28 -3.50 -16.97
N ARG A 109 -20.06 -3.92 -18.23
CA ARG A 109 -19.40 -3.10 -19.25
C ARG A 109 -20.19 -1.83 -19.60
N GLU A 110 -21.51 -1.93 -19.69
CA GLU A 110 -22.39 -0.79 -19.93
C GLU A 110 -22.29 0.24 -18.80
N ARG A 111 -22.34 -0.18 -17.53
CA ARG A 111 -22.19 0.73 -16.39
C ARG A 111 -20.82 1.40 -16.39
N THR A 112 -19.76 0.66 -16.67
CA THR A 112 -18.39 1.20 -16.66
C THR A 112 -18.06 2.05 -17.89
N ALA A 113 -18.83 1.96 -18.99
CA ALA A 113 -18.57 2.70 -20.23
C ALA A 113 -18.64 4.23 -20.03
N GLY A 114 -19.51 4.70 -19.15
CA GLY A 114 -19.69 6.11 -18.82
C GLY A 114 -18.67 6.70 -17.84
N LEU A 115 -17.87 5.86 -17.17
CA LEU A 115 -16.88 6.32 -16.21
C LEU A 115 -15.67 6.94 -16.94
N PRO A 116 -15.12 8.08 -16.45
CA PRO A 116 -13.93 8.69 -17.00
C PRO A 116 -12.68 7.81 -16.90
N ASP A 117 -11.75 7.96 -17.84
CA ASP A 117 -10.49 7.17 -17.84
C ASP A 117 -9.61 7.44 -16.62
N ASP A 118 -9.66 8.63 -16.05
CA ASP A 118 -8.94 8.96 -14.82
C ASP A 118 -9.44 8.19 -13.58
N TYR A 119 -10.73 7.83 -13.53
CA TYR A 119 -11.25 6.90 -12.50
C TYR A 119 -10.59 5.53 -12.61
N PHE A 120 -10.36 5.06 -13.82
CA PHE A 120 -9.67 3.78 -14.03
C PHE A 120 -8.20 3.84 -13.65
N VAL A 121 -7.51 4.97 -13.85
CA VAL A 121 -6.14 5.14 -13.37
C VAL A 121 -6.08 5.04 -11.84
N VAL A 122 -7.03 5.65 -11.13
CA VAL A 122 -7.09 5.55 -9.67
C VAL A 122 -7.42 4.14 -9.22
N LEU A 123 -8.44 3.52 -9.80
CA LEU A 123 -8.86 2.16 -9.46
C LEU A 123 -7.76 1.12 -9.72
N VAL A 124 -6.99 1.30 -10.81
CA VAL A 124 -5.83 0.46 -11.11
C VAL A 124 -4.72 0.67 -10.07
N GLY A 125 -4.45 1.90 -9.68
CA GLY A 125 -3.44 2.18 -8.66
C GLY A 125 -3.82 1.60 -7.30
N ASP A 126 -5.09 1.69 -6.89
CA ASP A 126 -5.62 1.03 -5.69
C ASP A 126 -5.44 -0.49 -5.81
N MET A 127 -5.87 -1.10 -6.93
CA MET A 127 -5.74 -2.54 -7.16
C MET A 127 -4.27 -3.03 -7.13
N ILE A 128 -3.34 -2.31 -7.77
CA ILE A 128 -1.91 -2.66 -7.74
C ILE A 128 -1.34 -2.57 -6.32
N THR A 129 -1.81 -1.61 -5.53
CA THR A 129 -1.44 -1.48 -4.12
C THR A 129 -1.92 -2.70 -3.34
N GLU A 130 -3.17 -3.13 -3.52
CA GLU A 130 -3.74 -4.32 -2.88
C GLU A 130 -3.05 -5.62 -3.32
N ASP A 131 -2.72 -5.75 -4.60
CA ASP A 131 -2.05 -6.95 -5.13
C ASP A 131 -0.58 -7.09 -4.67
N ALA A 132 0.02 -6.03 -4.12
CA ALA A 132 1.37 -6.07 -3.57
C ALA A 132 1.43 -6.64 -2.13
N ILE A 133 0.36 -7.25 -1.65
CA ILE A 133 0.26 -7.83 -0.29
C ILE A 133 1.42 -8.78 0.08
N PRO A 134 2.03 -9.58 -0.82
CA PRO A 134 3.21 -10.38 -0.48
C PRO A 134 4.38 -9.54 0.04
N THR A 135 4.54 -8.32 -0.48
CA THR A 135 5.56 -7.37 -0.05
C THR A 135 5.30 -6.86 1.37
N TYR A 136 4.04 -6.57 1.69
CA TYR A 136 3.64 -6.06 3.01
C TYR A 136 3.76 -7.13 4.09
N GLN A 137 3.31 -8.36 3.79
CA GLN A 137 3.50 -9.51 4.67
C GLN A 137 4.98 -9.76 4.94
N THR A 138 5.83 -9.70 3.91
CA THR A 138 7.27 -9.86 4.05
C THR A 138 7.85 -8.77 4.96
N MET A 139 7.43 -7.52 4.79
CA MET A 139 7.87 -6.40 5.61
C MET A 139 7.49 -6.60 7.09
N ILE A 140 6.23 -6.94 7.39
CA ILE A 140 5.79 -7.20 8.78
C ILE A 140 6.58 -8.37 9.38
N ASN A 141 6.90 -9.39 8.60
CA ASN A 141 7.71 -10.54 9.06
C ASN A 141 9.20 -10.22 9.27
N THR A 142 9.65 -9.01 9.00
CA THR A 142 10.99 -8.54 9.43
C THR A 142 11.00 -7.93 10.81
N LEU A 143 9.83 -7.63 11.41
CA LEU A 143 9.74 -6.91 12.67
C LEU A 143 10.08 -7.78 13.87
N ASP A 144 11.05 -7.36 14.70
CA ASP A 144 11.54 -8.10 15.84
C ASP A 144 10.44 -8.31 16.90
N GLY A 145 10.32 -9.54 17.41
CA GLY A 145 9.37 -9.91 18.48
C GLY A 145 7.92 -10.15 18.03
N VAL A 146 7.57 -9.84 16.76
CA VAL A 146 6.21 -10.07 16.23
C VAL A 146 6.18 -10.90 14.94
N ARG A 147 7.34 -11.22 14.36
CA ARG A 147 7.45 -11.99 13.13
C ARG A 147 6.98 -13.44 13.29
N ASP A 148 6.57 -14.03 12.20
CA ASP A 148 6.27 -15.46 12.13
C ASP A 148 7.56 -16.26 11.83
N GLU A 149 8.20 -16.79 12.88
CA GLU A 149 9.50 -17.46 12.77
C GLU A 149 9.44 -18.78 11.98
N THR A 150 8.26 -19.37 11.85
CA THR A 150 8.09 -20.69 11.23
C THR A 150 7.22 -20.71 9.98
N GLY A 151 6.55 -19.59 9.68
CA GLY A 151 5.48 -19.52 8.69
C GLY A 151 4.15 -20.11 9.20
N ALA A 152 4.13 -20.70 10.41
CA ALA A 152 2.96 -21.31 11.02
C ALA A 152 2.95 -21.16 12.56
N SER A 153 3.62 -20.14 13.08
CA SER A 153 3.68 -19.87 14.52
C SER A 153 2.28 -19.66 15.11
N SER A 154 2.08 -20.15 16.35
CA SER A 154 0.87 -19.93 17.12
C SER A 154 0.87 -18.60 17.90
N SER A 155 1.92 -17.79 17.79
CA SER A 155 1.95 -16.44 18.34
C SER A 155 0.77 -15.61 17.80
N PRO A 156 0.06 -14.84 18.65
CA PRO A 156 -1.05 -14.02 18.20
C PRO A 156 -0.63 -12.98 17.14
N TRP A 157 0.61 -12.52 17.16
CA TRP A 157 1.16 -11.62 16.16
C TRP A 157 1.26 -12.30 14.79
N ALA A 158 1.75 -13.52 14.75
CA ALA A 158 1.86 -14.31 13.52
C ALA A 158 0.48 -14.73 13.00
N ILE A 159 -0.45 -15.11 13.89
CA ILE A 159 -1.85 -15.40 13.52
C ILE A 159 -2.50 -14.15 12.91
N TRP A 160 -2.35 -13.00 13.56
CA TRP A 160 -2.85 -11.73 13.05
C TRP A 160 -2.32 -11.45 11.64
N ASN A 161 -1.00 -11.47 11.46
CA ASN A 161 -0.38 -11.16 10.17
C ASN A 161 -0.88 -12.06 9.03
N ARG A 162 -0.93 -13.38 9.24
CA ARG A 162 -1.45 -14.32 8.22
C ARG A 162 -2.92 -14.11 7.91
N SER A 163 -3.74 -13.91 8.94
CA SER A 163 -5.19 -13.76 8.77
C SER A 163 -5.56 -12.40 8.17
N TRP A 164 -4.88 -11.33 8.58
CA TRP A 164 -4.96 -10.02 7.95
C TRP A 164 -4.58 -10.11 6.47
N THR A 165 -3.44 -10.71 6.13
CA THR A 165 -3.02 -10.95 4.74
C THR A 165 -4.08 -11.70 3.93
N ALA A 166 -4.77 -12.69 4.53
CA ALA A 166 -5.82 -13.43 3.86
C ALA A 166 -7.08 -12.56 3.60
N GLU A 167 -7.36 -11.61 4.51
CA GLU A 167 -8.44 -10.65 4.30
C GLU A 167 -8.10 -9.64 3.20
N GLU A 168 -6.87 -9.10 3.21
CA GLU A 168 -6.35 -8.15 2.21
C GLU A 168 -6.30 -8.74 0.81
N ASN A 169 -5.88 -9.99 0.68
CA ASN A 169 -5.77 -10.66 -0.62
C ASN A 169 -7.07 -10.63 -1.43
N ARG A 170 -8.23 -10.57 -0.77
CA ARG A 170 -9.54 -10.48 -1.44
C ARG A 170 -9.80 -9.12 -2.07
N HIS A 171 -9.20 -8.05 -1.53
CA HIS A 171 -9.33 -6.70 -2.06
C HIS A 171 -8.73 -6.61 -3.46
N GLY A 172 -7.47 -7.05 -3.60
CA GLY A 172 -6.79 -7.13 -4.89
C GLY A 172 -7.52 -8.02 -5.88
N ASP A 173 -7.92 -9.25 -5.47
CA ASP A 173 -8.63 -10.20 -6.33
C ASP A 173 -9.96 -9.63 -6.86
N LEU A 174 -10.76 -8.99 -6.00
CA LEU A 174 -12.01 -8.37 -6.41
C LEU A 174 -11.81 -7.23 -7.41
N LEU A 175 -10.89 -6.31 -7.12
CA LEU A 175 -10.62 -5.16 -7.99
C LEU A 175 -10.03 -5.60 -9.33
N ARG A 176 -9.09 -6.56 -9.32
CA ARG A 176 -8.49 -7.16 -10.52
C ARG A 176 -9.56 -7.79 -11.41
N SER A 177 -10.41 -8.64 -10.84
CA SER A 177 -11.47 -9.32 -11.57
C SER A 177 -12.48 -8.33 -12.16
N PHE A 178 -12.88 -7.31 -11.41
CA PHE A 178 -13.73 -6.24 -11.89
C PHE A 178 -13.10 -5.48 -13.08
N LEU A 179 -11.84 -5.07 -12.94
CA LEU A 179 -11.08 -4.36 -13.99
C LEU A 179 -10.95 -5.20 -15.26
N TYR A 180 -10.63 -6.49 -15.12
CA TYR A 180 -10.56 -7.42 -16.25
C TYR A 180 -11.89 -7.52 -17.00
N LEU A 181 -12.99 -7.70 -16.28
CA LEU A 181 -14.31 -7.83 -16.88
C LEU A 181 -14.81 -6.53 -17.51
N SER A 182 -14.38 -5.37 -17.00
CA SER A 182 -14.76 -4.06 -17.53
C SER A 182 -14.27 -3.82 -18.96
N GLY A 183 -13.11 -4.41 -19.33
CA GLY A 183 -12.48 -4.19 -20.64
C GLY A 183 -11.95 -2.76 -20.83
N ARG A 184 -11.85 -1.95 -19.76
CA ARG A 184 -11.44 -0.54 -19.80
C ARG A 184 -9.94 -0.33 -19.65
N VAL A 185 -9.20 -1.38 -19.27
CA VAL A 185 -7.79 -1.31 -18.89
C VAL A 185 -6.94 -2.37 -19.59
N ASP A 186 -5.65 -2.09 -19.75
CA ASP A 186 -4.66 -3.01 -20.30
C ASP A 186 -4.11 -3.88 -19.16
N MET A 187 -4.72 -5.05 -18.99
CA MET A 187 -4.32 -6.00 -17.93
C MET A 187 -2.88 -6.49 -18.07
N LEU A 188 -2.33 -6.56 -19.30
CA LEU A 188 -0.92 -6.96 -19.50
C LEU A 188 0.03 -5.94 -18.86
N MET A 189 -0.25 -4.65 -19.03
CA MET A 189 0.59 -3.59 -18.45
C MET A 189 0.40 -3.50 -16.93
N ILE A 190 -0.81 -3.75 -16.45
CA ILE A 190 -1.11 -3.81 -15.02
C ILE A 190 -0.36 -4.97 -14.36
N GLU A 191 -0.42 -6.18 -14.92
CA GLU A 191 0.28 -7.38 -14.42
C GLU A 191 1.80 -7.16 -14.38
N LYS A 192 2.38 -6.52 -15.40
CA LYS A 192 3.80 -6.13 -15.38
C LYS A 192 4.11 -5.17 -14.24
N THR A 193 3.23 -4.21 -14.00
CA THR A 193 3.41 -3.24 -12.90
C THR A 193 3.40 -3.92 -11.54
N VAL A 194 2.46 -4.85 -11.30
CA VAL A 194 2.40 -5.66 -10.07
C VAL A 194 3.69 -6.47 -9.88
N GLN A 195 4.18 -7.13 -10.95
CA GLN A 195 5.42 -7.91 -10.89
C GLN A 195 6.64 -7.04 -10.56
N TYR A 196 6.75 -5.86 -11.19
CA TYR A 196 7.82 -4.91 -10.88
C TYR A 196 7.74 -4.42 -9.44
N LEU A 197 6.54 -4.10 -8.94
CA LEU A 197 6.34 -3.60 -7.59
C LEU A 197 6.71 -4.64 -6.53
N ILE A 198 6.22 -5.87 -6.67
CA ILE A 198 6.57 -6.97 -5.75
C ILE A 198 8.07 -7.27 -5.80
N SER A 199 8.68 -7.27 -6.99
CA SER A 199 10.12 -7.51 -7.17
C SER A 199 10.98 -6.38 -6.59
N ALA A 200 10.47 -5.15 -6.55
CA ALA A 200 11.16 -4.01 -5.94
C ALA A 200 11.23 -4.10 -4.41
N GLY A 201 10.29 -4.83 -3.79
CA GLY A 201 10.15 -4.89 -2.35
C GLY A 201 9.64 -3.57 -1.76
N MET A 202 9.75 -3.45 -0.45
CA MET A 202 9.33 -2.26 0.27
C MET A 202 10.19 -2.03 1.52
N ASP A 203 10.71 -0.82 1.67
CA ASP A 203 11.38 -0.38 2.89
C ASP A 203 10.75 0.94 3.38
N PRO A 204 9.80 0.88 4.33
CA PRO A 204 9.19 2.08 4.91
C PRO A 204 10.07 2.75 5.98
N GLY A 205 11.31 2.32 6.16
CA GLY A 205 12.23 2.85 7.17
C GLY A 205 11.91 2.38 8.59
N THR A 206 11.30 1.19 8.73
CA THR A 206 10.93 0.62 10.05
C THR A 206 12.08 -0.11 10.74
N GLU A 207 13.17 -0.41 10.04
CA GLU A 207 14.42 -0.95 10.62
C GLU A 207 14.19 -2.20 11.50
N ASN A 208 13.27 -3.08 11.15
CA ASN A 208 12.84 -4.23 11.93
C ASN A 208 12.21 -3.89 13.31
N ASN A 209 11.88 -2.63 13.55
CA ASN A 209 11.31 -2.14 14.79
C ASN A 209 9.78 -2.17 14.74
N PRO A 210 9.10 -3.02 15.53
CA PRO A 210 7.64 -3.14 15.51
C PRO A 210 6.91 -1.89 16.03
N TYR A 211 7.53 -1.04 16.86
CA TYR A 211 6.94 0.25 17.20
C TYR A 211 6.75 1.10 15.94
N LEU A 212 7.80 1.20 15.11
CA LEU A 212 7.73 1.89 13.82
C LEU A 212 6.76 1.19 12.87
N GLY A 213 6.82 -0.14 12.80
CA GLY A 213 5.96 -0.94 11.93
C GLY A 213 4.47 -0.72 12.21
N PHE A 214 4.05 -0.79 13.48
CA PHE A 214 2.64 -0.62 13.84
C PHE A 214 2.14 0.83 13.71
N VAL A 215 2.99 1.83 13.97
CA VAL A 215 2.66 3.24 13.67
C VAL A 215 2.48 3.43 12.16
N TYR A 216 3.41 2.88 11.35
CA TYR A 216 3.33 2.93 9.90
C TYR A 216 2.02 2.32 9.40
N THR A 217 1.70 1.09 9.83
CA THR A 217 0.51 0.38 9.39
C THR A 217 -0.78 1.07 9.85
N SER A 218 -0.83 1.61 11.10
CA SER A 218 -1.98 2.40 11.57
C SER A 218 -2.29 3.58 10.64
N PHE A 219 -1.27 4.23 10.11
CA PHE A 219 -1.43 5.34 9.18
C PHE A 219 -1.91 4.84 7.81
N GLN A 220 -1.33 3.76 7.30
CA GLN A 220 -1.64 3.20 5.98
C GLN A 220 -3.07 2.68 5.91
N GLU A 221 -3.51 1.89 6.86
CA GLU A 221 -4.88 1.37 6.92
C GLU A 221 -5.94 2.49 6.91
N ARG A 222 -5.64 3.60 7.60
CA ARG A 222 -6.51 4.76 7.53
C ARG A 222 -6.45 5.46 6.18
N ALA A 223 -5.29 5.50 5.54
CA ALA A 223 -5.13 6.08 4.22
C ALA A 223 -5.89 5.26 3.16
N THR A 224 -5.83 3.92 3.21
CA THR A 224 -6.58 3.03 2.32
C THR A 224 -8.08 3.10 2.58
N PHE A 225 -8.52 3.15 3.85
CA PHE A 225 -9.92 3.42 4.19
C PHE A 225 -10.43 4.71 3.54
N ILE A 226 -9.68 5.80 3.57
CA ILE A 226 -10.06 7.08 2.96
C ILE A 226 -10.05 6.98 1.44
N SER A 227 -9.02 6.38 0.83
CA SER A 227 -8.89 6.21 -0.61
C SER A 227 -10.07 5.41 -1.19
N HIS A 228 -10.33 4.22 -0.65
CA HIS A 228 -11.45 3.38 -1.08
C HIS A 228 -12.82 4.04 -0.83
N GLY A 229 -12.97 4.75 0.30
CA GLY A 229 -14.19 5.51 0.58
C GLY A 229 -14.45 6.63 -0.44
N ASN A 230 -13.42 7.37 -0.82
CA ASN A 230 -13.51 8.41 -1.83
C ASN A 230 -13.72 7.82 -3.24
N THR A 231 -13.07 6.71 -3.56
CA THR A 231 -13.31 5.97 -4.81
C THR A 231 -14.74 5.46 -4.90
N ALA A 232 -15.32 4.98 -3.79
CA ALA A 232 -16.72 4.60 -3.71
C ALA A 232 -17.66 5.77 -4.01
N ARG A 233 -17.38 6.95 -3.43
CA ARG A 233 -18.14 8.17 -3.70
C ARG A 233 -18.09 8.56 -5.17
N LEU A 234 -16.90 8.62 -5.77
CA LEU A 234 -16.72 8.93 -7.19
C LEU A 234 -17.45 7.92 -8.10
N SER A 235 -17.38 6.65 -7.79
CA SER A 235 -18.07 5.58 -8.55
C SER A 235 -19.59 5.76 -8.51
N LYS A 236 -20.13 6.14 -7.35
CA LYS A 236 -21.55 6.44 -7.18
C LYS A 236 -21.97 7.67 -7.99
N GLU A 237 -21.18 8.75 -7.93
CA GLU A 237 -21.38 9.99 -8.70
C GLU A 237 -21.27 9.72 -10.21
N GLY A 238 -20.36 8.83 -10.62
CA GLY A 238 -20.17 8.38 -11.99
C GLY A 238 -21.25 7.41 -12.52
N GLY A 239 -22.18 6.97 -11.66
CA GLY A 239 -23.32 6.14 -12.05
C GLY A 239 -23.08 4.62 -11.96
N ASP A 240 -21.99 4.15 -11.34
CA ASP A 240 -21.79 2.72 -11.05
C ASP A 240 -21.99 2.40 -9.56
N PRO A 241 -23.22 2.05 -9.12
CA PRO A 241 -23.50 1.73 -7.73
C PRO A 241 -22.86 0.39 -7.30
N VAL A 242 -22.55 -0.52 -8.23
CA VAL A 242 -21.89 -1.80 -7.92
C VAL A 242 -20.44 -1.55 -7.57
N LEU A 243 -19.71 -0.76 -8.37
CA LEU A 243 -18.34 -0.36 -8.07
C LEU A 243 -18.28 0.45 -6.76
N ALA A 244 -19.24 1.35 -6.52
CA ALA A 244 -19.36 2.06 -5.27
C ALA A 244 -19.51 1.12 -4.07
N ARG A 245 -20.30 0.03 -4.21
CA ARG A 245 -20.44 -0.99 -3.17
C ARG A 245 -19.15 -1.77 -2.97
N ILE A 246 -18.45 -2.15 -4.04
CA ILE A 246 -17.14 -2.82 -3.99
C ILE A 246 -16.16 -1.99 -3.14
N CYS A 247 -15.88 -0.76 -3.55
CA CYS A 247 -14.92 0.10 -2.85
C CYS A 247 -15.38 0.41 -1.41
N GLY A 248 -16.66 0.60 -1.16
CA GLY A 248 -17.22 0.81 0.18
C GLY A 248 -17.08 -0.40 1.10
N THR A 249 -17.14 -1.61 0.54
CA THR A 249 -16.94 -2.85 1.31
C THR A 249 -15.47 -3.04 1.68
N ILE A 250 -14.54 -2.77 0.75
CA ILE A 250 -13.10 -2.76 1.02
C ILE A 250 -12.80 -1.70 2.11
N ALA A 251 -13.27 -0.47 1.94
CA ALA A 251 -13.09 0.58 2.95
C ALA A 251 -13.58 0.17 4.35
N SER A 252 -14.62 -0.65 4.45
CA SER A 252 -15.10 -1.17 5.74
C SER A 252 -14.13 -2.16 6.39
N ASP A 253 -13.43 -2.98 5.61
CA ASP A 253 -12.39 -3.88 6.11
C ASP A 253 -11.16 -3.06 6.53
N GLU A 254 -10.69 -2.11 5.71
CA GLU A 254 -9.60 -1.18 6.05
C GLU A 254 -9.84 -0.45 7.38
N LYS A 255 -11.08 -0.01 7.61
CA LYS A 255 -11.45 0.65 8.87
C LYS A 255 -11.32 -0.27 10.08
N ARG A 256 -11.56 -1.55 9.91
CA ARG A 256 -11.43 -2.56 10.96
C ARG A 256 -9.96 -2.88 11.22
N HIS A 257 -9.15 -2.99 10.17
CA HIS A 257 -7.70 -3.16 10.27
C HIS A 257 -7.02 -1.95 10.92
N GLU A 258 -7.37 -0.72 10.51
CA GLU A 258 -6.95 0.51 11.19
C GLU A 258 -7.21 0.44 12.69
N ASN A 259 -8.40 -0.01 13.10
CA ASN A 259 -8.75 -0.10 14.51
C ASN A 259 -7.84 -1.10 15.26
N ALA A 260 -7.44 -2.20 14.62
CA ALA A 260 -6.52 -3.16 15.22
C ALA A 260 -5.12 -2.57 15.43
N TYR A 261 -4.54 -2.02 14.38
CA TYR A 261 -3.19 -1.45 14.45
C TYR A 261 -3.13 -0.23 15.37
N ALA A 262 -4.15 0.65 15.32
CA ALA A 262 -4.21 1.79 16.23
C ALA A 262 -4.34 1.37 17.71
N ARG A 263 -5.07 0.28 18.02
CA ARG A 263 -5.11 -0.30 19.39
C ARG A 263 -3.77 -0.84 19.84
N ILE A 264 -2.99 -1.44 18.94
CA ILE A 264 -1.64 -1.90 19.28
C ILE A 264 -0.78 -0.70 19.70
N VAL A 265 -0.81 0.39 18.94
CA VAL A 265 -0.06 1.61 19.29
C VAL A 265 -0.57 2.25 20.58
N GLU A 266 -1.89 2.28 20.81
CA GLU A 266 -2.47 2.71 22.10
C GLU A 266 -1.87 1.90 23.26
N LYS A 267 -1.80 0.59 23.13
CA LYS A 267 -1.21 -0.29 24.16
C LYS A 267 0.29 -0.06 24.34
N LEU A 268 1.02 0.21 23.28
CA LEU A 268 2.45 0.57 23.36
C LEU A 268 2.65 1.90 24.09
N LEU A 269 1.80 2.89 23.85
CA LEU A 269 1.83 4.17 24.58
C LEU A 269 1.50 4.01 26.07
N GLU A 270 0.68 3.02 26.45
CA GLU A 270 0.37 2.70 27.84
C GLU A 270 1.56 2.04 28.57
N VAL A 271 2.24 1.09 27.91
CA VAL A 271 3.30 0.28 28.56
C VAL A 271 4.71 0.87 28.41
N ASP A 272 4.94 1.65 27.36
CA ASP A 272 6.19 2.32 27.04
C ASP A 272 5.96 3.66 26.34
N PRO A 273 5.41 4.65 27.06
CA PRO A 273 5.00 5.93 26.48
C PRO A 273 6.14 6.67 25.75
N THR A 274 7.32 6.66 26.33
CA THR A 274 8.49 7.33 25.72
C THR A 274 8.94 6.62 24.45
N GLY A 275 9.07 5.31 24.45
CA GLY A 275 9.50 4.54 23.27
C GLY A 275 8.51 4.65 22.11
N ALA A 276 7.22 4.53 22.40
CA ALA A 276 6.16 4.69 21.40
C ALA A 276 6.11 6.13 20.84
N MET A 277 6.25 7.16 21.69
CA MET A 277 6.24 8.55 21.26
C MET A 277 7.44 8.89 20.36
N ILE A 278 8.62 8.37 20.69
CA ILE A 278 9.83 8.54 19.86
C ILE A 278 9.65 7.86 18.51
N ALA A 279 9.07 6.65 18.46
CA ALA A 279 8.80 5.93 17.22
C ALA A 279 7.81 6.71 16.32
N ILE A 280 6.75 7.27 16.89
CA ILE A 280 5.82 8.12 16.14
C ILE A 280 6.56 9.33 15.54
N ALA A 281 7.38 10.01 16.33
CA ALA A 281 8.13 11.17 15.85
C ALA A 281 9.16 10.80 14.77
N ASP A 282 9.83 9.65 14.89
CA ASP A 282 10.81 9.19 13.91
C ASP A 282 10.15 8.94 12.55
N LEU A 283 9.01 8.23 12.51
CA LEU A 283 8.27 8.02 11.28
C LEU A 283 7.74 9.32 10.66
N MET A 284 7.27 10.25 11.47
CA MET A 284 6.83 11.55 10.96
C MET A 284 8.00 12.35 10.38
N ASN A 285 9.20 12.25 10.94
CA ASN A 285 10.41 12.86 10.39
C ASN A 285 10.84 12.20 9.07
N LYS A 286 10.80 10.88 9.00
CA LYS A 286 11.08 10.09 7.78
C LYS A 286 10.05 10.34 6.69
N LYS A 287 8.85 10.80 7.04
CA LYS A 287 7.65 10.95 6.22
C LYS A 287 7.11 9.58 5.79
N ILE A 288 5.88 9.32 6.14
CA ILE A 288 5.21 8.09 5.72
C ILE A 288 4.97 8.14 4.21
N THR A 289 5.54 7.17 3.49
CA THR A 289 5.35 6.97 2.06
C THR A 289 4.28 5.91 1.82
N MET A 290 3.54 6.03 0.72
CA MET A 290 2.57 5.00 0.34
C MET A 290 3.28 3.70 -0.06
N PRO A 291 2.69 2.53 0.21
CA PRO A 291 3.31 1.23 -0.05
C PRO A 291 3.74 1.05 -1.51
N ALA A 292 2.94 1.55 -2.46
CA ALA A 292 3.18 1.40 -3.89
C ALA A 292 4.12 2.46 -4.50
N HIS A 293 4.90 3.19 -3.71
CA HIS A 293 5.73 4.30 -4.21
C HIS A 293 6.82 3.88 -5.21
N LEU A 294 7.18 2.60 -5.27
CA LEU A 294 8.12 2.03 -6.24
C LEU A 294 7.44 1.51 -7.52
N MET A 295 6.17 1.82 -7.73
CA MET A 295 5.38 1.43 -8.89
C MET A 295 6.05 1.85 -10.20
N TYR A 296 6.21 0.86 -11.11
CA TYR A 296 6.85 1.01 -12.42
C TYR A 296 6.23 0.03 -13.41
N ASP A 297 5.93 0.47 -14.63
CA ASP A 297 5.28 -0.33 -15.67
C ASP A 297 6.23 -0.83 -16.79
N GLY A 298 7.54 -0.59 -16.62
CA GLY A 298 8.55 -0.86 -17.65
C GLY A 298 8.86 0.35 -18.54
N HIS A 299 8.10 1.44 -18.44
CA HIS A 299 8.20 2.62 -19.30
C HIS A 299 8.30 3.93 -18.54
N ASP A 300 7.43 4.18 -17.57
CA ASP A 300 7.35 5.44 -16.84
C ASP A 300 8.06 5.36 -15.48
N PRO A 301 9.26 5.97 -15.34
CA PRO A 301 10.00 5.96 -14.08
C PRO A 301 9.37 6.87 -12.99
N ARG A 302 8.30 7.61 -13.31
CA ARG A 302 7.55 8.46 -12.38
C ARG A 302 6.08 8.03 -12.27
N LEU A 303 5.78 6.79 -12.62
CA LEU A 303 4.42 6.27 -12.68
C LEU A 303 3.64 6.53 -11.40
N PHE A 304 4.24 6.26 -10.22
CA PHE A 304 3.62 6.56 -8.94
C PHE A 304 3.29 8.05 -8.77
N ALA A 305 4.21 8.94 -9.14
CA ALA A 305 3.98 10.37 -9.02
C ALA A 305 2.87 10.86 -9.95
N HIS A 306 2.75 10.29 -11.15
CA HIS A 306 1.69 10.60 -12.09
C HIS A 306 0.33 10.06 -11.60
N PHE A 307 0.28 8.83 -11.13
CA PHE A 307 -0.89 8.23 -10.48
C PHE A 307 -1.35 9.08 -9.27
N ALA A 308 -0.43 9.40 -8.36
CA ALA A 308 -0.73 10.20 -7.17
C ALA A 308 -1.28 11.60 -7.53
N ALA A 309 -0.81 12.21 -8.62
CA ALA A 309 -1.33 13.48 -9.09
C ALA A 309 -2.79 13.37 -9.58
N VAL A 310 -3.13 12.29 -10.29
CA VAL A 310 -4.53 12.00 -10.69
C VAL A 310 -5.40 11.76 -9.46
N ALA A 311 -4.95 10.94 -8.52
CA ALA A 311 -5.68 10.65 -7.27
C ALA A 311 -5.93 11.92 -6.45
N GLN A 312 -4.93 12.81 -6.36
CA GLN A 312 -5.07 14.10 -5.68
C GLN A 312 -6.06 15.02 -6.40
N ARG A 313 -5.98 15.12 -7.73
CA ARG A 313 -6.91 15.96 -8.52
C ARG A 313 -8.35 15.51 -8.39
N LEU A 314 -8.59 14.21 -8.33
CA LEU A 314 -9.92 13.62 -8.15
C LEU A 314 -10.40 13.65 -6.68
N GLY A 315 -9.55 14.04 -5.74
CA GLY A 315 -9.87 14.05 -4.32
C GLY A 315 -10.03 12.63 -3.74
N VAL A 316 -9.29 11.65 -4.28
CA VAL A 316 -9.28 10.28 -3.75
C VAL A 316 -8.34 10.18 -2.55
N TYR A 317 -7.13 10.70 -2.70
CA TYR A 317 -6.19 10.84 -1.61
C TYR A 317 -5.34 12.09 -1.81
N THR A 318 -5.31 12.96 -0.81
CA THR A 318 -4.69 14.29 -0.91
C THR A 318 -3.72 14.54 0.26
N ALA A 319 -2.93 15.59 0.16
CA ALA A 319 -2.10 16.02 1.29
C ALA A 319 -2.94 16.57 2.47
N HIS A 320 -4.21 16.97 2.24
CA HIS A 320 -5.13 17.29 3.32
C HIS A 320 -5.50 16.02 4.09
N ASP A 321 -5.78 14.91 3.39
CA ASP A 321 -6.08 13.63 4.02
C ASP A 321 -4.90 13.16 4.88
N TYR A 322 -3.66 13.35 4.42
CA TYR A 322 -2.47 13.04 5.22
C TYR A 322 -2.45 13.82 6.55
N ALA A 323 -2.75 15.12 6.52
CA ALA A 323 -2.82 15.95 7.73
C ALA A 323 -3.98 15.52 8.64
N ASP A 324 -5.15 15.21 8.06
CA ASP A 324 -6.33 14.74 8.78
C ASP A 324 -6.08 13.40 9.48
N ILE A 325 -5.37 12.48 8.81
CA ILE A 325 -4.96 11.20 9.40
C ILE A 325 -4.07 11.42 10.62
N LEU A 326 -3.08 12.31 10.49
CA LEU A 326 -2.18 12.63 11.61
C LEU A 326 -2.95 13.23 12.80
N GLU A 327 -3.82 14.21 12.56
CA GLU A 327 -4.65 14.80 13.60
C GLU A 327 -5.57 13.78 14.26
N PHE A 328 -6.19 12.91 13.45
CA PHE A 328 -7.03 11.84 13.98
C PHE A 328 -6.23 10.90 14.90
N LEU A 329 -5.04 10.47 14.50
CA LEU A 329 -4.20 9.57 15.29
C LEU A 329 -3.68 10.27 16.56
N ILE A 330 -3.30 11.55 16.50
CA ILE A 330 -2.93 12.37 17.67
C ILE A 330 -4.08 12.37 18.67
N GLY A 331 -5.30 12.66 18.20
CA GLY A 331 -6.49 12.69 19.05
C GLY A 331 -6.87 11.32 19.62
N ARG A 332 -6.85 10.27 18.78
CA ARG A 332 -7.15 8.90 19.17
C ARG A 332 -6.18 8.37 20.23
N TRP A 333 -4.91 8.62 20.06
CA TRP A 333 -3.87 8.19 21.00
C TRP A 333 -3.68 9.14 22.18
N GLY A 334 -4.42 10.25 22.23
CA GLY A 334 -4.35 11.22 23.29
C GLY A 334 -2.98 11.86 23.48
N LEU A 335 -2.20 12.00 22.37
CA LEU A 335 -0.78 12.38 22.43
C LEU A 335 -0.55 13.72 23.11
N GLU A 336 -1.45 14.70 22.96
CA GLU A 336 -1.32 16.02 23.59
C GLU A 336 -1.34 15.95 25.12
N LYS A 337 -2.02 14.94 25.68
CA LYS A 337 -2.21 14.76 27.13
C LYS A 337 -1.34 13.63 27.68
N LEU A 338 -0.46 13.05 26.88
CA LEU A 338 0.39 11.94 27.28
C LEU A 338 1.40 12.40 28.33
N GLU A 339 1.38 11.74 29.49
CA GLU A 339 2.24 12.03 30.62
C GLU A 339 3.34 10.96 30.80
N GLY A 340 4.25 11.16 31.76
CA GLY A 340 5.30 10.19 32.08
C GLY A 340 6.46 10.16 31.07
N LEU A 341 6.53 11.10 30.13
CA LEU A 341 7.56 11.16 29.10
C LEU A 341 8.91 11.65 29.63
N THR A 342 9.99 11.06 29.17
CA THR A 342 11.35 11.62 29.31
C THR A 342 11.50 12.94 28.54
N GLY A 343 12.63 13.65 28.73
CA GLY A 343 12.89 14.88 27.97
C GLY A 343 12.93 14.68 26.45
N GLU A 344 13.36 13.50 25.96
CA GLU A 344 13.31 13.14 24.54
C GLU A 344 11.90 12.86 24.06
N GLY A 345 11.12 12.10 24.84
CA GLY A 345 9.70 11.86 24.56
C GLY A 345 8.89 13.14 24.52
N ARG A 346 9.15 14.13 25.39
CA ARG A 346 8.46 15.43 25.34
C ARG A 346 8.78 16.22 24.07
N ARG A 347 10.03 16.26 23.65
CA ARG A 347 10.41 16.88 22.37
C ARG A 347 9.72 16.19 21.18
N ALA A 348 9.62 14.87 21.22
CA ALA A 348 8.90 14.08 20.22
C ALA A 348 7.41 14.44 20.19
N GLN A 349 6.76 14.54 21.37
CA GLN A 349 5.36 14.94 21.52
C GLN A 349 5.11 16.34 20.94
N GLU A 350 5.91 17.33 21.33
CA GLU A 350 5.81 18.72 20.84
C GLU A 350 5.95 18.78 19.30
N PHE A 351 6.90 18.02 18.77
CA PHE A 351 7.11 17.94 17.32
C PHE A 351 5.89 17.37 16.60
N VAL A 352 5.40 16.21 17.03
CA VAL A 352 4.28 15.50 16.38
C VAL A 352 2.98 16.30 16.48
N CYS A 353 2.65 16.81 17.67
CA CYS A 353 1.42 17.58 17.88
C CYS A 353 1.44 18.94 17.12
N GLY A 354 2.63 19.48 16.85
CA GLY A 354 2.77 20.70 16.05
C GLY A 354 2.89 20.49 14.53
N LEU A 355 2.84 19.24 14.03
CA LEU A 355 3.19 18.95 12.64
C LEU A 355 2.04 19.19 11.65
N ALA A 356 0.80 18.82 11.98
CA ALA A 356 -0.33 18.91 11.07
C ALA A 356 -0.60 20.35 10.55
N PRO A 357 -0.59 21.40 11.38
CA PRO A 357 -0.73 22.77 10.90
C PRO A 357 0.37 23.19 9.91
N ARG A 358 1.61 22.69 10.11
CA ARG A 358 2.73 22.97 9.19
C ARG A 358 2.51 22.30 7.85
N ILE A 359 2.02 21.04 7.83
CA ILE A 359 1.69 20.31 6.60
C ILE A 359 0.60 21.07 5.84
N ARG A 360 -0.49 21.49 6.49
CA ARG A 360 -1.57 22.26 5.87
C ARG A 360 -1.07 23.55 5.25
N ARG A 361 -0.22 24.28 5.97
CA ARG A 361 0.36 25.54 5.45
C ARG A 361 1.20 25.31 4.19
N LEU A 362 2.01 24.24 4.16
CA LEU A 362 2.80 23.89 3.00
C LEU A 362 1.93 23.46 1.82
N GLN A 363 0.84 22.75 2.09
CA GLN A 363 -0.13 22.36 1.07
C GLN A 363 -0.82 23.58 0.45
N GLU A 364 -1.31 24.52 1.26
CA GLU A 364 -1.91 25.77 0.77
C GLU A 364 -0.96 26.51 -0.20
N LEU A 365 0.32 26.59 0.14
CA LEU A 365 1.32 27.25 -0.72
C LEU A 365 1.56 26.47 -2.01
N ALA A 366 1.52 25.14 -1.95
CA ALA A 366 1.66 24.28 -3.13
C ALA A 366 0.45 24.42 -4.07
N ASP A 367 -0.76 24.42 -3.52
CA ASP A 367 -2.00 24.61 -4.29
C ASP A 367 -2.06 25.97 -4.98
N GLN A 368 -1.63 27.04 -4.29
CA GLN A 368 -1.52 28.39 -4.89
C GLN A 368 -0.55 28.45 -6.07
N ARG A 369 0.54 27.67 -6.01
CA ARG A 369 1.49 27.55 -7.12
C ARG A 369 0.95 26.71 -8.26
N ALA A 370 0.31 25.56 -7.93
CA ALA A 370 -0.28 24.67 -8.92
C ALA A 370 -1.35 25.36 -9.78
N LYS A 371 -2.19 26.21 -9.17
CA LYS A 371 -3.21 27.01 -9.91
C LYS A 371 -2.65 27.91 -11.00
N LYS A 372 -1.36 28.24 -10.96
CA LYS A 372 -0.68 29.11 -11.96
C LYS A 372 -0.05 28.32 -13.10
N LEU A 373 -0.04 26.99 -13.02
CA LEU A 373 0.60 26.12 -14.00
C LEU A 373 -0.45 25.40 -14.83
N LYS A 374 -0.17 25.24 -16.11
CA LYS A 374 -0.98 24.35 -16.96
C LYS A 374 -0.59 22.90 -16.59
N PRO A 375 -1.56 22.06 -16.22
CA PRO A 375 -1.24 20.67 -15.90
C PRO A 375 -0.69 19.95 -17.14
N PRO A 376 0.36 19.13 -17.00
CA PRO A 376 0.89 18.36 -18.10
C PRO A 376 -0.06 17.23 -18.48
N LEU A 377 -0.03 16.82 -19.74
CA LEU A 377 -0.65 15.59 -20.23
C LEU A 377 0.35 14.44 -20.11
N VAL A 378 -0.09 13.31 -19.59
CA VAL A 378 0.72 12.11 -19.41
C VAL A 378 -0.04 10.89 -19.92
N LYS A 379 0.65 9.99 -20.63
CA LYS A 379 0.11 8.72 -21.09
C LYS A 379 0.19 7.68 -19.98
N PHE A 380 -0.91 6.95 -19.79
CA PHE A 380 -0.93 5.81 -18.87
C PHE A 380 -1.05 4.50 -19.67
N SER A 381 -0.06 3.65 -19.52
CA SER A 381 -0.03 2.31 -20.16
C SER A 381 -1.24 1.47 -19.73
N TRP A 382 -1.68 1.62 -18.48
CA TRP A 382 -2.83 0.91 -17.91
C TRP A 382 -4.15 1.12 -18.62
N ILE A 383 -4.30 2.25 -19.32
CA ILE A 383 -5.50 2.60 -20.08
C ILE A 383 -5.20 2.75 -21.58
N PHE A 384 -4.40 1.81 -22.12
CA PHE A 384 -4.05 1.77 -23.54
C PHE A 384 -3.34 3.01 -24.04
N ASN A 385 -2.43 3.58 -23.24
CA ASN A 385 -1.67 4.81 -23.53
C ASN A 385 -2.51 6.07 -23.79
N ARG A 386 -3.71 6.13 -23.26
CA ARG A 386 -4.52 7.36 -23.31
C ARG A 386 -3.86 8.44 -22.46
N GLU A 387 -4.01 9.70 -22.91
CA GLU A 387 -3.44 10.87 -22.25
C GLU A 387 -4.43 11.43 -21.22
N LEU A 388 -3.94 11.70 -20.02
CA LEU A 388 -4.69 12.39 -18.97
C LEU A 388 -3.94 13.62 -18.49
N SER A 389 -4.71 14.62 -18.07
CA SER A 389 -4.20 15.78 -17.34
C SER A 389 -3.88 15.39 -15.89
N LEU A 390 -2.71 15.81 -15.43
CA LEU A 390 -2.31 15.58 -14.03
C LEU A 390 -2.90 16.62 -13.10
#